data_48cef167d36b3574e76040189f8bb6f5
#
_entry.id   48cef167d36b3574e76040189f8bb6f5
#
_cell.length_a   1.000
_cell.length_b   1.000
_cell.length_c   1.000
_cell.angle_alpha   90.00
_cell.angle_beta   90.00
_cell.angle_gamma   90.00
#
_symmetry.space_group_name_H-M   'P 1'
#
loop_
_entity.id
_entity.type
_entity.pdbx_description
1 polymer ?
#
loop_
_entity_poly.entity_id
_entity_poly.type
_entity_poly.pdbx_seq_one_letter_code
_entity_poly.pdbx_strand_id
1 'polypeptide(L)'
;MPLDNQAKSVLEQRAGANLPPTDTISPAQARVNSRLRPPVVGPNVAKEEDKLVTGFDGKLTARIFTPEGPGPFPVLVWFHGGGWVIGDLDRSDGVCRSMCASANCIVVSVDYRLAPETKFPGPVEDCYEATKWVYENASLFKGDQEKILVGG
;
A
#
# COMPACT_ATOMS: atom_id res chain seq x y z
N MET A 1 11.58 -16.52 25.04
CA MET A 1 11.64 -17.40 23.85
C MET A 1 12.83 -16.96 23.01
N PRO A 2 13.63 -17.86 22.46
CA PRO A 2 14.67 -17.49 21.51
C PRO A 2 14.03 -16.91 20.24
N LEU A 3 14.74 -15.97 19.61
CA LEU A 3 14.30 -15.37 18.35
C LEU A 3 14.37 -16.42 17.23
N ASP A 4 13.37 -16.42 16.33
CA ASP A 4 13.40 -17.25 15.13
C ASP A 4 14.61 -16.89 14.25
N ASN A 5 15.22 -17.90 13.59
CA ASN A 5 16.43 -17.70 12.80
C ASN A 5 16.22 -16.74 11.61
N GLN A 6 15.06 -16.76 10.97
CA GLN A 6 14.75 -15.84 9.87
C GLN A 6 14.59 -14.41 10.40
N ALA A 7 13.89 -14.24 11.53
CA ALA A 7 13.76 -12.94 12.19
C ALA A 7 15.13 -12.39 12.63
N LYS A 8 16.01 -13.24 13.17
CA LYS A 8 17.38 -12.88 13.53
C LYS A 8 18.17 -12.39 12.32
N SER A 9 18.11 -13.12 11.20
CA SER A 9 18.77 -12.72 9.94
C SER A 9 18.31 -11.35 9.45
N VAL A 10 17.00 -11.06 9.51
CA VAL A 10 16.45 -9.74 9.13
C VAL A 10 16.97 -8.63 10.06
N LEU A 11 17.07 -8.89 11.35
CA LEU A 11 17.61 -7.91 12.30
C LEU A 11 19.10 -7.65 12.08
N GLU A 12 19.89 -8.69 11.81
CA GLU A 12 21.33 -8.59 11.49
C GLU A 12 21.55 -7.78 10.20
N GLN A 13 20.75 -8.02 9.15
CA GLN A 13 20.78 -7.22 7.92
C GLN A 13 20.44 -5.75 8.18
N ARG A 14 19.45 -5.48 9.03
CA ARG A 14 19.07 -4.11 9.42
C ARG A 14 20.22 -3.43 10.19
N ALA A 15 20.82 -4.13 11.14
CA ALA A 15 21.95 -3.60 11.89
C ALA A 15 23.16 -3.33 10.98
N GLY A 16 23.43 -4.21 10.01
CA GLY A 16 24.52 -4.05 9.03
C GLY A 16 24.35 -2.87 8.08
N ALA A 17 23.12 -2.38 7.88
CA ALA A 17 22.85 -1.20 7.08
C ALA A 17 23.31 0.12 7.74
N ASN A 18 23.63 0.07 9.05
CA ASN A 18 24.17 1.18 9.84
C ASN A 18 23.42 2.52 9.68
N LEU A 19 22.09 2.43 9.50
CA LEU A 19 21.22 3.59 9.37
C LEU A 19 20.88 4.17 10.74
N PRO A 20 20.81 5.50 10.88
CA PRO A 20 20.41 6.13 12.13
C PRO A 20 18.97 5.75 12.49
N PRO A 21 18.64 5.74 13.79
CA PRO A 21 17.26 5.51 14.25
C PRO A 21 16.28 6.50 13.60
N THR A 22 15.10 6.02 13.21
CA THR A 22 14.13 6.82 12.44
C THR A 22 13.63 8.05 13.20
N ASP A 23 13.59 7.98 14.53
CA ASP A 23 13.18 9.07 15.42
C ASP A 23 14.25 10.17 15.58
N THR A 24 15.46 9.94 15.09
CA THR A 24 16.58 10.90 15.15
C THR A 24 16.82 11.65 13.85
N ILE A 25 16.07 11.37 12.80
CA ILE A 25 16.27 11.92 11.44
C ILE A 25 15.04 12.69 10.96
N SER A 26 15.23 13.53 9.94
CA SER A 26 14.12 14.25 9.32
C SER A 26 13.18 13.31 8.56
N PRO A 27 11.90 13.68 8.38
CA PRO A 27 10.96 12.94 7.53
C PRO A 27 11.50 12.68 6.11
N ALA A 28 12.16 13.67 5.51
CA ALA A 28 12.77 13.52 4.19
C ALA A 28 13.86 12.44 4.18
N GLN A 29 14.74 12.45 5.21
CA GLN A 29 15.77 11.42 5.32
C GLN A 29 15.18 10.04 5.61
N ALA A 30 14.11 9.95 6.41
CA ALA A 30 13.42 8.70 6.68
C ALA A 30 12.83 8.08 5.39
N ARG A 31 12.27 8.91 4.51
CA ARG A 31 11.78 8.48 3.19
C ARG A 31 12.92 7.95 2.31
N VAL A 32 14.05 8.66 2.24
CA VAL A 32 15.23 8.18 1.52
C VAL A 32 15.69 6.84 2.07
N ASN A 33 15.87 6.73 3.38
CA ASN A 33 16.34 5.50 4.02
C ASN A 33 15.36 4.32 3.82
N SER A 34 14.05 4.58 3.81
CA SER A 34 13.04 3.55 3.57
C SER A 34 13.17 2.93 2.16
N ARG A 35 13.60 3.72 1.18
CA ARG A 35 13.77 3.28 -0.21
C ARG A 35 15.07 2.53 -0.47
N LEU A 36 16.04 2.56 0.45
CA LEU A 36 17.28 1.79 0.32
C LEU A 36 17.08 0.27 0.39
N ARG A 37 15.96 -0.17 0.95
CA ARG A 37 15.63 -1.60 0.95
C ARG A 37 15.03 -1.97 -0.40
N PRO A 38 15.49 -3.06 -1.03
CA PRO A 38 14.86 -3.53 -2.26
C PRO A 38 13.36 -3.80 -2.02
N PRO A 39 12.50 -3.49 -2.98
CA PRO A 39 11.09 -3.84 -2.89
C PRO A 39 10.93 -5.36 -2.90
N VAL A 40 9.90 -5.85 -2.22
CA VAL A 40 9.51 -7.26 -2.30
C VAL A 40 8.90 -7.49 -3.68
N VAL A 41 9.44 -8.45 -4.42
CA VAL A 41 8.87 -8.86 -5.71
C VAL A 41 7.69 -9.80 -5.45
N GLY A 42 6.50 -9.40 -5.90
CA GLY A 42 5.31 -10.23 -5.84
C GLY A 42 5.10 -11.08 -7.10
N PRO A 43 4.11 -11.99 -7.09
CA PRO A 43 3.73 -12.77 -8.27
C PRO A 43 3.17 -11.87 -9.38
N ASN A 44 3.12 -12.40 -10.61
CA ASN A 44 2.42 -11.73 -11.69
C ASN A 44 0.92 -11.73 -11.43
N VAL A 45 0.27 -10.66 -11.88
CA VAL A 45 -1.20 -10.49 -11.89
C VAL A 45 -1.65 -10.24 -13.32
N ALA A 46 -2.93 -10.41 -13.61
CA ALA A 46 -3.45 -10.23 -14.97
C ALA A 46 -3.31 -8.79 -15.48
N LYS A 47 -3.52 -7.82 -14.58
CA LYS A 47 -3.42 -6.40 -14.90
C LYS A 47 -2.95 -5.61 -13.69
N GLU A 48 -2.12 -4.61 -13.97
CA GLU A 48 -1.73 -3.55 -13.05
C GLU A 48 -1.92 -2.22 -13.76
N GLU A 49 -2.58 -1.28 -13.10
CA GLU A 49 -2.76 0.06 -13.63
C GLU A 49 -2.82 1.11 -12.53
N ASP A 50 -2.20 2.26 -12.77
CA ASP A 50 -2.34 3.41 -11.89
C ASP A 50 -3.52 4.27 -12.36
N LYS A 51 -4.41 4.63 -11.43
CA LYS A 51 -5.58 5.49 -11.67
C LYS A 51 -5.62 6.65 -10.70
N LEU A 52 -6.19 7.75 -11.16
CA LEU A 52 -6.55 8.86 -10.29
C LEU A 52 -7.91 8.57 -9.65
N VAL A 53 -7.95 8.52 -8.35
CA VAL A 53 -9.15 8.34 -7.52
C VAL A 53 -9.46 9.61 -6.75
N THR A 54 -10.66 9.75 -6.24
CA THR A 54 -11.02 10.91 -5.42
C THR A 54 -10.34 10.80 -4.06
N GLY A 55 -9.66 11.87 -3.64
CA GLY A 55 -9.20 12.11 -2.28
C GLY A 55 -9.97 13.28 -1.67
N PHE A 56 -9.74 13.56 -0.41
CA PHE A 56 -10.44 14.63 0.31
C PHE A 56 -10.16 16.02 -0.29
N ASP A 57 -8.90 16.28 -0.67
CA ASP A 57 -8.46 17.56 -1.22
C ASP A 57 -7.89 17.39 -2.64
N GLY A 58 -8.69 16.80 -3.53
CA GLY A 58 -8.33 16.57 -4.92
C GLY A 58 -8.22 15.10 -5.29
N LYS A 59 -7.26 14.77 -6.16
CA LYS A 59 -7.08 13.41 -6.66
C LYS A 59 -5.83 12.77 -6.07
N LEU A 60 -5.96 11.49 -5.76
CA LEU A 60 -4.87 10.62 -5.32
C LEU A 60 -4.56 9.61 -6.42
N THR A 61 -3.33 9.12 -6.44
CA THR A 61 -2.99 7.94 -7.23
C THR A 61 -3.37 6.67 -6.47
N ALA A 62 -3.99 5.72 -7.16
CA ALA A 62 -4.18 4.38 -6.65
C ALA A 62 -3.70 3.37 -7.69
N ARG A 63 -2.98 2.34 -7.26
CA ARG A 63 -2.55 1.22 -8.09
C ARG A 63 -3.52 0.07 -7.92
N ILE A 64 -4.11 -0.37 -9.03
CA ILE A 64 -5.11 -1.43 -9.07
C ILE A 64 -4.48 -2.70 -9.63
N PHE A 65 -4.48 -3.75 -8.84
CA PHE A 65 -4.05 -5.09 -9.21
C PHE A 65 -5.27 -5.96 -9.46
N THR A 66 -5.37 -6.54 -10.66
CA THR A 66 -6.51 -7.37 -11.06
C THR A 66 -6.05 -8.82 -11.25
N PRO A 67 -6.70 -9.83 -10.64
CA PRO A 67 -6.38 -11.23 -10.84
C PRO A 67 -6.88 -11.75 -12.20
N GLU A 68 -6.46 -12.97 -12.58
CA GLU A 68 -6.95 -13.64 -13.75
C GLU A 68 -8.44 -14.01 -13.62
N GLY A 69 -9.17 -13.92 -14.72
CA GLY A 69 -10.57 -14.40 -14.79
C GLY A 69 -11.57 -13.34 -15.22
N PRO A 70 -12.84 -13.74 -15.31
CA PRO A 70 -13.90 -12.87 -15.83
C PRO A 70 -14.39 -11.83 -14.81
N GLY A 71 -14.28 -12.09 -13.48
CA GLY A 71 -14.90 -11.30 -12.42
C GLY A 71 -16.43 -11.55 -12.30
N PRO A 72 -17.19 -10.74 -11.53
CA PRO A 72 -16.67 -9.70 -10.65
C PRO A 72 -15.89 -10.27 -9.46
N PHE A 73 -14.88 -9.54 -9.00
CA PHE A 73 -13.99 -9.96 -7.93
C PHE A 73 -14.26 -9.19 -6.64
N PRO A 74 -14.06 -9.79 -5.45
CA PRO A 74 -13.96 -9.03 -4.22
C PRO A 74 -12.86 -7.96 -4.34
N VAL A 75 -13.01 -6.85 -3.62
CA VAL A 75 -12.06 -5.73 -3.68
C VAL A 75 -11.48 -5.50 -2.29
N LEU A 76 -10.15 -5.44 -2.20
CA LEU A 76 -9.41 -5.02 -1.02
C LEU A 76 -8.82 -3.63 -1.27
N VAL A 77 -9.26 -2.63 -0.51
CA VAL A 77 -8.61 -1.32 -0.48
C VAL A 77 -7.47 -1.39 0.53
N TRP A 78 -6.25 -1.16 0.05
CA TRP A 78 -5.03 -1.29 0.84
C TRP A 78 -4.39 0.06 1.14
N PHE A 79 -4.11 0.30 2.42
CA PHE A 79 -3.41 1.47 2.91
C PHE A 79 -2.06 1.06 3.48
N HIS A 80 -0.98 1.53 2.87
CA HIS A 80 0.36 1.13 3.26
C HIS A 80 0.74 1.65 4.65
N GLY A 81 1.57 0.89 5.37
CA GLY A 81 2.17 1.32 6.62
C GLY A 81 3.27 2.34 6.42
N GLY A 82 3.71 2.96 7.54
CA GLY A 82 4.82 3.91 7.52
C GLY A 82 4.66 5.07 8.51
N GLY A 83 3.77 4.94 9.51
CA GLY A 83 3.53 5.95 10.53
C GLY A 83 3.06 7.28 9.94
N TRP A 84 2.33 7.24 8.85
CA TRP A 84 1.85 8.38 8.06
C TRP A 84 2.95 9.30 7.50
N VAL A 85 4.22 8.91 7.57
CA VAL A 85 5.38 9.71 7.14
C VAL A 85 6.12 9.10 5.97
N ILE A 86 6.21 7.76 5.95
CA ILE A 86 6.91 6.99 4.92
C ILE A 86 5.95 5.98 4.28
N GLY A 87 6.39 5.36 3.19
CA GLY A 87 5.60 4.41 2.40
C GLY A 87 5.19 5.02 1.06
N ASP A 88 4.90 4.15 0.12
CA ASP A 88 4.43 4.48 -1.22
C ASP A 88 3.87 3.23 -1.91
N LEU A 89 3.36 3.39 -3.13
CA LEU A 89 2.80 2.30 -3.94
C LEU A 89 3.84 1.22 -4.25
N ASP A 90 5.08 1.62 -4.57
CA ASP A 90 6.14 0.68 -4.95
C ASP A 90 6.58 -0.21 -3.77
N ARG A 91 6.55 0.35 -2.55
CA ARG A 91 6.86 -0.41 -1.33
C ARG A 91 5.78 -1.44 -0.98
N SER A 92 4.56 -1.20 -1.41
CA SER A 92 3.41 -2.08 -1.19
C SER A 92 3.18 -3.06 -2.34
N ASP A 93 3.86 -2.88 -3.48
CA ASP A 93 3.62 -3.63 -4.71
C ASP A 93 3.62 -5.15 -4.49
N GLY A 94 4.68 -5.68 -3.91
CA GLY A 94 4.82 -7.14 -3.72
C GLY A 94 3.77 -7.75 -2.79
N VAL A 95 3.38 -7.05 -1.72
CA VAL A 95 2.33 -7.53 -0.82
C VAL A 95 0.96 -7.45 -1.48
N CYS A 96 0.69 -6.37 -2.24
CA CYS A 96 -0.58 -6.21 -2.97
C CYS A 96 -0.73 -7.26 -4.06
N ARG A 97 0.33 -7.56 -4.84
CA ARG A 97 0.35 -8.66 -5.81
C ARG A 97 0.09 -10.01 -5.15
N SER A 98 0.75 -10.26 -4.02
CA SER A 98 0.58 -11.52 -3.29
C SER A 98 -0.86 -11.71 -2.80
N MET A 99 -1.47 -10.66 -2.26
CA MET A 99 -2.88 -10.70 -1.84
C MET A 99 -3.81 -10.90 -3.05
N CYS A 100 -3.58 -10.14 -4.13
CA CYS A 100 -4.37 -10.26 -5.37
C CYS A 100 -4.35 -11.69 -5.91
N ALA A 101 -3.16 -12.29 -6.06
CA ALA A 101 -3.02 -13.64 -6.61
C ALA A 101 -3.52 -14.73 -5.67
N SER A 102 -3.25 -14.62 -4.35
CA SER A 102 -3.58 -15.68 -3.39
C SER A 102 -5.05 -15.70 -2.99
N ALA A 103 -5.69 -14.52 -2.89
CA ALA A 103 -7.09 -14.41 -2.50
C ALA A 103 -8.03 -14.30 -3.72
N ASN A 104 -7.51 -14.25 -4.93
CA ASN A 104 -8.27 -14.03 -6.16
C ASN A 104 -9.18 -12.80 -6.05
N CYS A 105 -8.64 -11.69 -5.57
CA CYS A 105 -9.34 -10.42 -5.37
C CYS A 105 -8.63 -9.27 -6.05
N ILE A 106 -9.35 -8.22 -6.37
CA ILE A 106 -8.74 -6.96 -6.77
C ILE A 106 -8.13 -6.29 -5.54
N VAL A 107 -6.93 -5.74 -5.68
CA VAL A 107 -6.32 -4.92 -4.65
C VAL A 107 -6.15 -3.49 -5.18
N VAL A 108 -6.68 -2.52 -4.44
CA VAL A 108 -6.56 -1.09 -4.75
C VAL A 108 -5.64 -0.47 -3.69
N SER A 109 -4.37 -0.30 -4.03
CA SER A 109 -3.36 0.33 -3.16
C SER A 109 -3.42 1.84 -3.33
N VAL A 110 -3.64 2.58 -2.24
CA VAL A 110 -3.86 4.03 -2.27
C VAL A 110 -2.63 4.78 -1.80
N ASP A 111 -2.20 5.77 -2.61
CA ASP A 111 -1.10 6.69 -2.29
C ASP A 111 -1.68 7.92 -1.56
N TYR A 112 -2.11 7.72 -0.32
CA TYR A 112 -2.68 8.79 0.50
C TYR A 112 -1.61 9.80 0.92
N ARG A 113 -1.97 11.07 1.12
CA ARG A 113 -1.06 12.14 1.51
C ARG A 113 -0.42 11.88 2.86
N LEU A 114 0.85 12.23 3.00
CA LEU A 114 1.66 11.93 4.16
C LEU A 114 2.00 13.19 4.98
N ALA A 115 2.23 13.01 6.26
CA ALA A 115 2.81 14.01 7.14
C ALA A 115 4.34 14.14 6.86
N PRO A 116 4.93 15.30 7.11
CA PRO A 116 4.36 16.49 7.76
C PRO A 116 3.62 17.42 6.79
N GLU A 117 3.66 17.18 5.47
CA GLU A 117 3.03 18.02 4.45
C GLU A 117 1.52 18.08 4.65
N THR A 118 0.92 16.92 4.91
CA THR A 118 -0.51 16.81 5.26
C THR A 118 -0.65 16.24 6.66
N LYS A 119 -1.10 17.07 7.58
CA LYS A 119 -1.32 16.69 8.98
C LYS A 119 -2.66 15.98 9.17
N PHE A 120 -2.82 15.30 10.31
CA PHE A 120 -4.12 14.78 10.73
C PHE A 120 -5.18 15.92 10.70
N PRO A 121 -6.40 15.64 10.18
CA PRO A 121 -6.94 14.35 9.77
C PRO A 121 -6.73 14.00 8.28
N GLY A 122 -6.03 14.80 7.48
CA GLY A 122 -5.95 14.69 6.02
C GLY A 122 -5.67 13.28 5.47
N PRO A 123 -4.67 12.51 5.97
CA PRO A 123 -4.45 11.13 5.51
C PRO A 123 -5.64 10.21 5.76
N VAL A 124 -6.37 10.40 6.86
CA VAL A 124 -7.57 9.61 7.20
C VAL A 124 -8.73 9.95 6.27
N GLU A 125 -8.90 11.25 6.00
CA GLU A 125 -9.92 11.74 5.07
C GLU A 125 -9.66 11.25 3.64
N ASP A 126 -8.40 11.23 3.20
CA ASP A 126 -8.02 10.63 1.91
C ASP A 126 -8.36 9.14 1.82
N CYS A 127 -8.05 8.37 2.88
CA CYS A 127 -8.37 6.95 2.93
C CYS A 127 -9.88 6.70 2.86
N TYR A 128 -10.67 7.52 3.54
CA TYR A 128 -12.13 7.44 3.52
C TYR A 128 -12.68 7.75 2.12
N GLU A 129 -12.28 8.85 1.51
CA GLU A 129 -12.77 9.25 0.18
C GLU A 129 -12.31 8.27 -0.91
N ALA A 130 -11.08 7.74 -0.82
CA ALA A 130 -10.62 6.69 -1.73
C ALA A 130 -11.45 5.40 -1.59
N THR A 131 -11.80 4.99 -0.37
CA THR A 131 -12.67 3.83 -0.13
C THR A 131 -14.06 4.05 -0.73
N LYS A 132 -14.63 5.22 -0.52
CA LYS A 132 -15.92 5.62 -1.09
C LYS A 132 -15.87 5.60 -2.62
N TRP A 133 -14.82 6.17 -3.21
CA TRP A 133 -14.61 6.12 -4.67
C TRP A 133 -14.54 4.68 -5.19
N VAL A 134 -13.82 3.79 -4.50
CA VAL A 134 -13.76 2.37 -4.86
C VAL A 134 -15.14 1.72 -4.82
N TYR A 135 -15.93 1.98 -3.77
CA TYR A 135 -17.30 1.50 -3.66
C TYR A 135 -18.16 1.96 -4.83
N GLU A 136 -18.12 3.23 -5.16
CA GLU A 136 -18.94 3.83 -6.23
C GLU A 136 -18.52 3.39 -7.64
N ASN A 137 -17.23 2.98 -7.81
CA ASN A 137 -16.64 2.73 -9.13
C ASN A 137 -16.13 1.28 -9.33
N ALA A 138 -16.41 0.35 -8.41
CA ALA A 138 -15.90 -1.01 -8.44
C ALA A 138 -16.13 -1.71 -9.80
N SER A 139 -17.28 -1.51 -10.41
CA SER A 139 -17.64 -2.10 -11.71
C SER A 139 -16.73 -1.67 -12.87
N LEU A 140 -16.09 -0.50 -12.79
CA LEU A 140 -15.17 0.00 -13.83
C LEU A 140 -13.89 -0.83 -13.98
N PHE A 141 -13.57 -1.62 -12.95
CA PHE A 141 -12.39 -2.50 -12.94
C PHE A 141 -12.71 -3.95 -12.55
N LYS A 142 -13.93 -4.41 -12.84
CA LYS A 142 -14.46 -5.76 -12.56
C LYS A 142 -14.58 -6.09 -11.06
N GLY A 143 -14.68 -5.10 -10.20
CA GLY A 143 -14.90 -5.27 -8.77
C GLY A 143 -16.37 -5.53 -8.43
N ASP A 144 -16.60 -6.30 -7.35
CA ASP A 144 -17.90 -6.54 -6.75
C ASP A 144 -18.13 -5.51 -5.64
N GLN A 145 -19.04 -4.58 -5.88
CA GLN A 145 -19.39 -3.52 -4.94
C GLN A 145 -19.92 -4.04 -3.59
N GLU A 146 -20.51 -5.23 -3.58
CA GLU A 146 -21.05 -5.84 -2.37
C GLU A 146 -19.96 -6.56 -1.52
N LYS A 147 -18.72 -6.65 -2.04
CA LYS A 147 -17.62 -7.37 -1.40
C LYS A 147 -16.36 -6.51 -1.33
N ILE A 148 -16.45 -5.40 -0.60
CA ILE A 148 -15.33 -4.49 -0.38
C ILE A 148 -14.81 -4.65 1.05
N LEU A 149 -13.49 -4.80 1.15
CA LEU A 149 -12.74 -4.87 2.39
C LEU A 149 -11.72 -3.76 2.42
N VAL A 150 -11.27 -3.40 3.62
CA VAL A 150 -10.16 -2.48 3.84
C VAL A 150 -9.09 -3.17 4.66
N GLY A 151 -7.82 -2.82 4.39
CA GLY A 151 -6.66 -3.36 5.10
C GLY A 151 -5.44 -2.44 5.01
N GLY A 152 -4.43 -2.69 5.88
CA GLY A 152 -3.19 -1.93 5.89
C GLY A 152 -2.23 -2.37 6.98
#